data_69a596183ee4e389cb97bdd83358d8b8
#
_entry.id   69a596183ee4e389cb97bdd83358d8b8
#
_cell.length_a   1.000
_cell.length_b   1.000
_cell.length_c   1.000
_cell.angle_alpha   90.00
_cell.angle_beta   90.00
_cell.angle_gamma   90.00
#
_symmetry.space_group_name_H-M   'P 1'
#
loop_
_entity.id
_entity.type
_entity.pdbx_description
1 polymer ?
#
loop_
_entity_poly.entity_id
_entity_poly.type
_entity_poly.pdbx_seq_one_letter_code
_entity_poly.pdbx_strand_id
1 'polypeptide(L)'
;MLVTLKKEALFESRTLTATRMLDELTNITENIRRGRYAKAPVVFLAGSLVRGEGTSTSDLDLVVVFDRLPNAFRESFWHEKWPVEAFVHDPSTLEYFFRTIDRPTGFPSLAAMVSEGIEVPAVSEFSNRLKQLANKILDEGPPKWSEHEIKNSRYQITDLIEDMRDPRSPHELHA
;
A
#
# COMPACT_ATOMS: atom_id res chain seq x y z
N MET A 1 -3.98 -13.86 38.95
CA MET A 1 -5.18 -13.04 38.79
C MET A 1 -4.84 -11.56 38.45
N LEU A 2 -4.06 -10.85 39.26
CA LEU A 2 -3.75 -9.41 39.02
C LEU A 2 -2.97 -9.13 37.71
N VAL A 3 -2.06 -10.01 37.32
CA VAL A 3 -1.23 -9.87 36.09
C VAL A 3 -2.07 -10.07 34.83
N THR A 4 -3.08 -10.95 34.89
CA THR A 4 -3.98 -11.21 33.76
C THR A 4 -4.90 -10.01 33.52
N LEU A 5 -5.46 -9.44 34.56
CA LEU A 5 -6.33 -8.25 34.50
C LEU A 5 -5.57 -7.01 33.96
N LYS A 6 -4.29 -6.84 34.33
CA LYS A 6 -3.45 -5.76 33.78
C LYS A 6 -3.12 -5.94 32.31
N LYS A 7 -2.93 -7.18 31.84
CA LYS A 7 -2.70 -7.48 30.41
C LYS A 7 -3.95 -7.22 29.58
N GLU A 8 -5.13 -7.63 30.08
CA GLU A 8 -6.41 -7.39 29.42
C GLU A 8 -6.72 -5.88 29.30
N ALA A 9 -6.59 -5.12 30.39
CA ALA A 9 -6.78 -3.67 30.36
C ALA A 9 -5.80 -2.94 29.42
N LEU A 10 -4.55 -3.40 29.35
CA LEU A 10 -3.56 -2.83 28.44
C LEU A 10 -3.88 -3.16 26.97
N PHE A 11 -4.38 -4.36 26.70
CA PHE A 11 -4.81 -4.79 25.38
C PHE A 11 -6.05 -3.98 24.92
N GLU A 12 -7.06 -3.83 25.77
CA GLU A 12 -8.23 -3.01 25.48
C GLU A 12 -7.88 -1.55 25.23
N SER A 13 -6.99 -0.96 26.03
CA SER A 13 -6.52 0.41 25.83
C SER A 13 -5.80 0.61 24.49
N ARG A 14 -4.96 -0.33 24.08
CA ARG A 14 -4.27 -0.30 22.77
C ARG A 14 -5.24 -0.44 21.61
N THR A 15 -6.21 -1.34 21.72
CA THR A 15 -7.24 -1.56 20.71
C THR A 15 -8.10 -0.31 20.52
N LEU A 16 -8.53 0.33 21.60
CA LEU A 16 -9.30 1.57 21.57
C LEU A 16 -8.50 2.72 20.92
N THR A 17 -7.20 2.81 21.20
CA THR A 17 -6.32 3.82 20.58
C THR A 17 -6.15 3.58 19.09
N ALA A 18 -5.93 2.34 18.66
CA ALA A 18 -5.82 1.97 17.25
C ALA A 18 -7.12 2.25 16.49
N THR A 19 -8.28 1.90 17.05
CA THR A 19 -9.59 2.17 16.45
C THR A 19 -9.80 3.67 16.23
N ARG A 20 -9.54 4.49 17.26
CA ARG A 20 -9.67 5.96 17.16
C ARG A 20 -8.76 6.55 16.09
N MET A 21 -7.54 6.04 15.96
CA MET A 21 -6.61 6.48 14.94
C MET A 21 -7.14 6.14 13.54
N LEU A 22 -7.63 4.93 13.32
CA LEU A 22 -8.21 4.53 12.02
C LEU A 22 -9.44 5.37 11.67
N ASP A 23 -10.30 5.70 12.64
CA ASP A 23 -11.45 6.58 12.45
C ASP A 23 -10.99 8.00 12.04
N GLU A 24 -9.95 8.55 12.70
CA GLU A 24 -9.35 9.84 12.33
C GLU A 24 -8.82 9.82 10.89
N LEU A 25 -8.02 8.80 10.54
CA LEU A 25 -7.45 8.65 9.21
C LEU A 25 -8.52 8.48 8.11
N THR A 26 -9.58 7.74 8.41
CA THR A 26 -10.73 7.57 7.50
C THR A 26 -11.44 8.90 7.26
N ASN A 27 -11.65 9.71 8.29
CA ASN A 27 -12.25 11.05 8.18
C ASN A 27 -11.36 11.99 7.37
N ILE A 28 -10.04 11.97 7.58
CA ILE A 28 -9.07 12.75 6.80
C ILE A 28 -9.14 12.34 5.33
N THR A 29 -9.14 11.03 5.05
CA THR A 29 -9.24 10.49 3.69
C THR A 29 -10.54 10.93 3.01
N GLU A 30 -11.66 10.94 3.72
CA GLU A 30 -12.94 11.44 3.18
C GLU A 30 -12.89 12.94 2.87
N ASN A 31 -12.23 13.74 3.70
CA ASN A 31 -12.03 15.17 3.44
C ASN A 31 -11.17 15.39 2.18
N ILE A 32 -10.09 14.62 2.03
CA ILE A 32 -9.25 14.63 0.82
C ILE A 32 -10.09 14.23 -0.41
N ARG A 33 -10.85 13.12 -0.31
CA ARG A 33 -11.71 12.66 -1.40
C ARG A 33 -12.70 13.75 -1.83
N ARG A 34 -13.42 14.34 -0.90
CA ARG A 34 -14.42 15.42 -1.20
C ARG A 34 -13.80 16.67 -1.80
N GLY A 35 -12.62 17.08 -1.32
CA GLY A 35 -11.97 18.29 -1.77
C GLY A 35 -11.21 18.12 -3.08
N ARG A 36 -10.42 17.06 -3.20
CA ARG A 36 -9.49 16.85 -4.32
C ARG A 36 -9.98 15.86 -5.37
N TYR A 37 -10.67 14.82 -4.93
CA TYR A 37 -11.12 13.70 -5.76
C TYR A 37 -12.65 13.52 -5.72
N ALA A 38 -13.41 14.61 -5.74
CA ALA A 38 -14.85 14.62 -5.51
C ALA A 38 -15.66 13.67 -6.42
N LYS A 39 -15.14 13.33 -7.61
CA LYS A 39 -15.77 12.41 -8.56
C LYS A 39 -15.29 10.97 -8.43
N ALA A 40 -14.36 10.68 -7.52
CA ALA A 40 -13.91 9.32 -7.28
C ALA A 40 -14.97 8.57 -6.43
N PRO A 41 -15.56 7.48 -6.94
CA PRO A 41 -16.53 6.69 -6.18
C PRO A 41 -15.92 6.02 -4.96
N VAL A 42 -14.61 5.72 -4.99
CA VAL A 42 -13.90 5.12 -3.86
C VAL A 42 -12.45 5.59 -3.77
N VAL A 43 -11.96 5.70 -2.55
CA VAL A 43 -10.55 5.80 -2.19
C VAL A 43 -10.25 4.67 -1.20
N PHE A 44 -9.21 3.90 -1.45
CA PHE A 44 -8.69 2.94 -0.48
C PHE A 44 -7.61 3.62 0.34
N LEU A 45 -7.85 3.76 1.64
CA LEU A 45 -6.82 4.13 2.60
C LEU A 45 -6.00 2.89 2.93
N ALA A 46 -4.71 2.90 2.68
CA ALA A 46 -3.85 1.74 2.75
C ALA A 46 -2.52 2.03 3.46
N GLY A 47 -1.53 1.19 3.26
CA GLY A 47 -0.17 1.37 3.72
C GLY A 47 0.08 1.02 5.18
N SER A 48 1.22 1.47 5.68
CA SER A 48 1.73 1.10 7.01
C SER A 48 0.82 1.56 8.15
N LEU A 49 0.17 2.71 8.00
CA LEU A 49 -0.75 3.26 9.01
C LEU A 49 -1.97 2.35 9.23
N VAL A 50 -2.52 1.77 8.16
CA VAL A 50 -3.66 0.84 8.24
C VAL A 50 -3.26 -0.48 8.86
N ARG A 51 -2.06 -0.96 8.56
CA ARG A 51 -1.52 -2.20 9.16
C ARG A 51 -1.06 -2.05 10.61
N GLY A 52 -1.10 -0.83 11.17
CA GLY A 52 -0.59 -0.57 12.52
C GLY A 52 0.92 -0.57 12.64
N GLU A 53 1.63 -0.42 11.53
CA GLU A 53 3.09 -0.37 11.40
C GLU A 53 3.60 1.07 11.23
N GLY A 54 2.71 2.05 11.29
CA GLY A 54 3.01 3.46 11.06
C GLY A 54 4.00 4.03 12.07
N THR A 55 4.85 4.94 11.60
CA THR A 55 5.79 5.74 12.38
C THR A 55 5.41 7.21 12.34
N SER A 56 6.13 8.06 13.06
CA SER A 56 5.92 9.52 13.04
C SER A 56 6.19 10.17 11.67
N THR A 57 6.85 9.46 10.77
CA THR A 57 7.19 9.91 9.42
C THR A 57 6.41 9.20 8.33
N SER A 58 5.45 8.33 8.70
CA SER A 58 4.62 7.62 7.73
C SER A 58 3.66 8.57 7.04
N ASP A 59 3.51 8.39 5.75
CA ASP A 59 2.54 9.05 4.89
C ASP A 59 1.19 8.33 4.85
N LEU A 60 0.20 9.02 4.32
CA LEU A 60 -1.11 8.46 3.99
C LEU A 60 -1.06 7.92 2.56
N ASP A 61 -1.06 6.60 2.44
CA ASP A 61 -1.12 5.92 1.14
C ASP A 61 -2.58 5.80 0.69
N LEU A 62 -2.91 6.43 -0.42
CA LEU A 62 -4.26 6.43 -0.98
C LEU A 62 -4.27 5.82 -2.38
N VAL A 63 -5.15 4.84 -2.61
CA VAL A 63 -5.48 4.41 -3.98
C VAL A 63 -6.84 5.00 -4.36
N VAL A 64 -6.80 6.03 -5.20
CA VAL A 64 -7.97 6.78 -5.65
C VAL A 64 -8.48 6.16 -6.95
N VAL A 65 -9.74 5.74 -6.99
CA VAL A 65 -10.28 5.09 -8.18
C VAL A 65 -11.48 5.87 -8.72
N PHE A 66 -11.32 6.37 -9.95
CA PHE A 66 -12.39 6.99 -10.73
C PHE A 66 -13.09 5.95 -11.60
N ASP A 67 -14.29 6.25 -12.09
CA ASP A 67 -14.97 5.39 -13.07
C ASP A 67 -14.18 5.30 -14.37
N ARG A 68 -13.57 6.41 -14.80
CA ARG A 68 -12.75 6.51 -16.00
C ARG A 68 -11.74 7.65 -15.89
N LEU A 69 -10.52 7.39 -16.36
CA LEU A 69 -9.45 8.38 -16.48
C LEU A 69 -8.78 8.33 -17.85
N PRO A 70 -8.23 9.45 -18.33
CA PRO A 70 -7.37 9.45 -19.53
C PRO A 70 -6.10 8.64 -19.31
N ASN A 71 -5.47 8.79 -18.14
CA ASN A 71 -4.25 8.12 -17.74
C ASN A 71 -4.21 7.98 -16.22
N ALA A 72 -3.57 6.90 -15.72
CA ALA A 72 -3.20 6.81 -14.31
C ALA A 72 -2.06 7.78 -14.01
N PHE A 73 -2.01 8.26 -12.78
CA PHE A 73 -0.92 9.11 -12.28
C PHE A 73 -0.70 8.91 -10.78
N ARG A 74 0.47 9.33 -10.30
CA ARG A 74 0.81 9.39 -8.89
C ARG A 74 1.11 10.83 -8.53
N GLU A 75 0.65 11.26 -7.36
CA GLU A 75 0.97 12.57 -6.82
C GLU A 75 1.22 12.51 -5.33
N SER A 76 2.09 13.40 -4.84
CA SER A 76 2.38 13.55 -3.42
C SER A 76 2.08 14.99 -3.03
N PHE A 77 1.43 15.17 -1.87
CA PHE A 77 1.06 16.48 -1.35
C PHE A 77 0.92 16.46 0.16
N TRP A 78 0.81 17.62 0.77
CA TRP A 78 0.47 17.75 2.18
C TRP A 78 -1.03 18.04 2.35
N HIS A 79 -1.66 17.32 3.26
CA HIS A 79 -3.00 17.62 3.76
C HIS A 79 -2.94 17.80 5.27
N GLU A 80 -3.10 19.08 5.73
CA GLU A 80 -2.84 19.46 7.11
C GLU A 80 -1.42 19.06 7.56
N LYS A 81 -1.31 18.16 8.54
CA LYS A 81 -0.04 17.66 9.05
C LYS A 81 0.46 16.36 8.36
N TRP A 82 -0.33 15.81 7.43
CA TRP A 82 -0.06 14.51 6.84
C TRP A 82 0.56 14.63 5.45
N PRO A 83 1.73 14.04 5.23
CA PRO A 83 2.17 13.77 3.87
C PRO A 83 1.23 12.72 3.27
N VAL A 84 0.82 12.92 2.04
CA VAL A 84 -0.11 12.04 1.32
C VAL A 84 0.55 11.58 0.04
N GLU A 85 0.48 10.28 -0.23
CA GLU A 85 0.83 9.70 -1.48
C GLU A 85 -0.42 9.09 -2.12
N ALA A 86 -0.80 9.59 -3.30
CA ALA A 86 -2.01 9.17 -3.99
C ALA A 86 -1.68 8.50 -5.33
N PHE A 87 -2.12 7.25 -5.48
CA PHE A 87 -2.09 6.48 -6.70
C PHE A 87 -3.46 6.56 -7.36
N VAL A 88 -3.56 7.30 -8.45
CA VAL A 88 -4.83 7.65 -9.08
C VAL A 88 -5.06 6.81 -10.33
N HIS A 89 -6.14 6.05 -10.33
CA HIS A 89 -6.46 5.04 -11.31
C HIS A 89 -7.93 5.04 -11.72
N ASP A 90 -8.24 4.29 -12.74
CA ASP A 90 -9.55 3.72 -13.04
C ASP A 90 -9.45 2.18 -13.05
N PRO A 91 -10.56 1.43 -13.17
CA PRO A 91 -10.50 -0.03 -13.14
C PRO A 91 -9.58 -0.64 -14.20
N SER A 92 -9.50 -0.05 -15.39
CA SER A 92 -8.69 -0.57 -16.48
C SER A 92 -7.20 -0.36 -16.24
N THR A 93 -6.82 0.80 -15.74
CA THR A 93 -5.43 1.09 -15.38
C THR A 93 -5.00 0.33 -14.13
N LEU A 94 -5.87 0.12 -13.14
CA LEU A 94 -5.58 -0.75 -12.00
C LEU A 94 -5.28 -2.18 -12.47
N GLU A 95 -6.14 -2.77 -13.30
CA GLU A 95 -5.92 -4.13 -13.80
C GLU A 95 -4.62 -4.24 -14.59
N TYR A 96 -4.32 -3.24 -15.43
CA TYR A 96 -3.05 -3.18 -16.17
C TYR A 96 -1.84 -3.16 -15.22
N PHE A 97 -1.87 -2.28 -14.20
CA PHE A 97 -0.77 -2.18 -13.24
C PHE A 97 -0.61 -3.46 -12.42
N PHE A 98 -1.69 -4.04 -11.92
CA PHE A 98 -1.65 -5.30 -11.19
C PHE A 98 -0.99 -6.42 -11.98
N ARG A 99 -1.41 -6.60 -13.27
CA ARG A 99 -0.96 -7.73 -14.10
C ARG A 99 0.38 -7.52 -14.74
N THR A 100 0.64 -6.30 -15.22
CA THR A 100 1.75 -6.02 -16.15
C THR A 100 2.93 -5.36 -15.45
N ILE A 101 2.67 -4.55 -14.42
CA ILE A 101 3.72 -3.81 -13.72
C ILE A 101 4.11 -4.53 -12.42
N ASP A 102 3.17 -4.71 -11.50
CA ASP A 102 3.46 -5.20 -10.15
C ASP A 102 3.72 -6.71 -10.09
N ARG A 103 2.80 -7.50 -10.66
CA ARG A 103 2.87 -8.97 -10.57
C ARG A 103 4.19 -9.57 -11.06
N PRO A 104 4.80 -9.13 -12.20
CA PRO A 104 6.08 -9.64 -12.66
C PRO A 104 7.25 -9.36 -11.72
N THR A 105 7.18 -8.29 -10.92
CA THR A 105 8.26 -7.94 -9.97
C THR A 105 8.30 -8.87 -8.75
N GLY A 106 7.21 -9.59 -8.46
CA GLY A 106 7.02 -10.33 -7.21
C GLY A 106 6.63 -9.45 -6.02
N PHE A 107 6.46 -8.14 -6.22
CA PHE A 107 6.03 -7.16 -5.21
C PHE A 107 4.74 -6.46 -5.65
N PRO A 108 3.58 -7.12 -5.58
CA PRO A 108 2.31 -6.57 -6.05
C PRO A 108 1.74 -5.54 -5.06
N SER A 109 2.48 -4.45 -4.82
CA SER A 109 2.18 -3.47 -3.79
C SER A 109 0.85 -2.77 -4.00
N LEU A 110 0.51 -2.37 -5.23
CA LEU A 110 -0.75 -1.70 -5.52
C LEU A 110 -1.94 -2.65 -5.33
N ALA A 111 -1.81 -3.93 -5.71
CA ALA A 111 -2.85 -4.93 -5.47
C ALA A 111 -3.03 -5.18 -3.96
N ALA A 112 -1.95 -5.26 -3.19
CA ALA A 112 -2.01 -5.38 -1.73
C ALA A 112 -2.71 -4.18 -1.10
N MET A 113 -2.37 -2.95 -1.52
CA MET A 113 -3.00 -1.72 -1.02
C MET A 113 -4.52 -1.70 -1.28
N VAL A 114 -4.98 -2.16 -2.44
CA VAL A 114 -6.43 -2.25 -2.74
C VAL A 114 -7.08 -3.37 -1.93
N SER A 115 -6.43 -4.52 -1.79
CA SER A 115 -6.94 -5.67 -1.06
C SER A 115 -7.14 -5.37 0.44
N GLU A 116 -6.13 -4.80 1.08
CA GLU A 116 -6.08 -4.52 2.53
C GLU A 116 -6.73 -3.19 2.90
N GLY A 117 -6.82 -2.26 1.93
CA GLY A 117 -7.22 -0.88 2.16
C GLY A 117 -8.65 -0.74 2.70
N ILE A 118 -8.86 0.31 3.49
CA ILE A 118 -10.18 0.70 4.00
C ILE A 118 -10.89 1.53 2.93
N GLU A 119 -12.11 1.14 2.58
CA GLU A 119 -12.90 1.84 1.58
C GLU A 119 -13.52 3.12 2.14
N VAL A 120 -13.28 4.23 1.46
CA VAL A 120 -13.83 5.53 1.77
C VAL A 120 -14.62 6.05 0.54
N PRO A 121 -15.89 6.45 0.68
CA PRO A 121 -16.63 6.71 1.93
C PRO A 121 -17.21 5.46 2.59
N ALA A 122 -17.40 4.37 1.87
CA ALA A 122 -17.96 3.12 2.39
C ALA A 122 -17.75 1.97 1.39
N VAL A 123 -17.91 0.76 1.87
CA VAL A 123 -17.96 -0.45 1.04
C VAL A 123 -19.10 -0.34 0.03
N SER A 124 -18.81 -0.68 -1.22
CA SER A 124 -19.74 -0.66 -2.33
C SER A 124 -19.55 -1.87 -3.24
N GLU A 125 -20.50 -2.13 -4.13
CA GLU A 125 -20.33 -3.17 -5.16
C GLU A 125 -19.12 -2.85 -6.07
N PHE A 126 -18.89 -1.57 -6.34
CA PHE A 126 -17.72 -1.12 -7.11
C PHE A 126 -16.42 -1.44 -6.41
N SER A 127 -16.26 -1.05 -5.13
CA SER A 127 -15.04 -1.36 -4.35
C SER A 127 -14.84 -2.85 -4.15
N ASN A 128 -15.91 -3.62 -3.94
CA ASN A 128 -15.84 -5.07 -3.80
C ASN A 128 -15.28 -5.75 -5.06
N ARG A 129 -15.70 -5.32 -6.27
CA ARG A 129 -15.14 -5.85 -7.53
C ARG A 129 -13.64 -5.57 -7.65
N LEU A 130 -13.20 -4.38 -7.25
CA LEU A 130 -11.78 -4.02 -7.27
C LEU A 130 -10.96 -4.88 -6.28
N LYS A 131 -11.47 -5.09 -5.07
CA LYS A 131 -10.84 -5.99 -4.09
C LYS A 131 -10.79 -7.43 -4.56
N GLN A 132 -11.86 -7.93 -5.18
CA GLN A 132 -11.87 -9.27 -5.77
C GLN A 132 -10.80 -9.42 -6.85
N LEU A 133 -10.64 -8.42 -7.72
CA LEU A 133 -9.58 -8.40 -8.72
C LEU A 133 -8.20 -8.40 -8.06
N ALA A 134 -7.97 -7.53 -7.07
CA ALA A 134 -6.71 -7.46 -6.34
C ALA A 134 -6.37 -8.81 -5.66
N ASN A 135 -7.31 -9.39 -4.93
CA ASN A 135 -7.13 -10.69 -4.29
C ASN A 135 -6.79 -11.79 -5.28
N LYS A 136 -7.50 -11.84 -6.42
CA LYS A 136 -7.20 -12.80 -7.49
C LYS A 136 -5.75 -12.69 -7.98
N ILE A 137 -5.24 -11.47 -8.18
CA ILE A 137 -3.86 -11.23 -8.61
C ILE A 137 -2.85 -11.66 -7.55
N LEU A 138 -3.15 -11.40 -6.27
CA LEU A 138 -2.31 -11.84 -5.14
C LEU A 138 -2.26 -13.37 -5.05
N ASP A 139 -3.40 -14.04 -5.21
CA ASP A 139 -3.52 -15.50 -5.18
C ASP A 139 -2.80 -16.16 -6.37
N GLU A 140 -2.84 -15.56 -7.55
CA GLU A 140 -2.10 -16.03 -8.73
C GLU A 140 -0.58 -15.97 -8.52
N GLY A 141 -0.10 -15.05 -7.69
CA GLY A 141 1.31 -14.82 -7.42
C GLY A 141 2.13 -14.40 -8.65
N PRO A 142 3.45 -14.24 -8.50
CA PRO A 142 4.34 -13.86 -9.59
C PRO A 142 4.47 -14.99 -10.63
N PRO A 143 4.80 -14.66 -11.89
CA PRO A 143 5.12 -15.68 -12.89
C PRO A 143 6.34 -16.48 -12.46
N LYS A 144 6.39 -17.75 -12.84
CA LYS A 144 7.56 -18.59 -12.58
C LYS A 144 8.76 -18.06 -13.37
N TRP A 145 9.86 -17.91 -12.69
CA TRP A 145 11.11 -17.56 -13.34
C TRP A 145 11.65 -18.70 -14.19
N SER A 146 12.19 -18.38 -15.35
CA SER A 146 12.99 -19.28 -16.16
C SER A 146 14.33 -19.60 -15.46
N GLU A 147 15.00 -20.67 -15.87
CA GLU A 147 16.34 -20.98 -15.36
C GLU A 147 17.35 -19.85 -15.61
N HIS A 148 17.20 -19.11 -16.72
CA HIS A 148 18.05 -17.98 -17.05
C HIS A 148 17.83 -16.82 -16.07
N GLU A 149 16.59 -16.45 -15.78
CA GLU A 149 16.24 -15.41 -14.79
C GLU A 149 16.76 -15.78 -13.40
N ILE A 150 16.61 -17.04 -12.97
CA ILE A 150 17.14 -17.53 -11.70
C ILE A 150 18.66 -17.37 -11.63
N LYS A 151 19.38 -17.74 -12.70
CA LYS A 151 20.85 -17.63 -12.77
C LYS A 151 21.27 -16.15 -12.71
N ASN A 152 20.63 -15.29 -13.48
CA ASN A 152 20.92 -13.87 -13.50
C ASN A 152 20.67 -13.22 -12.12
N SER A 153 19.55 -13.51 -11.49
CA SER A 153 19.24 -12.99 -10.17
C SER A 153 20.22 -13.44 -9.10
N ARG A 154 20.63 -14.72 -9.13
CA ARG A 154 21.68 -15.22 -8.23
C ARG A 154 23.00 -14.51 -8.43
N TYR A 155 23.41 -14.28 -9.69
CA TYR A 155 24.63 -13.56 -10.00
C TYR A 155 24.57 -12.13 -9.46
N GLN A 156 23.48 -11.39 -9.73
CA GLN A 156 23.29 -10.03 -9.26
C GLN A 156 23.32 -9.93 -7.72
N ILE A 157 22.64 -10.85 -7.02
CA ILE A 157 22.64 -10.88 -5.56
C ILE A 157 24.06 -11.17 -5.02
N THR A 158 24.80 -12.09 -5.66
CA THR A 158 26.17 -12.42 -5.24
C THR A 158 27.09 -11.22 -5.42
N ASP A 159 26.99 -10.55 -6.55
CA ASP A 159 27.77 -9.35 -6.90
C ASP A 159 27.48 -8.22 -5.88
N LEU A 160 26.20 -7.94 -5.60
CA LEU A 160 25.80 -6.97 -4.58
C LEU A 160 26.32 -7.31 -3.17
N ILE A 161 26.29 -8.59 -2.79
CA ILE A 161 26.83 -9.03 -1.49
C ILE A 161 28.35 -8.84 -1.42
N GLU A 162 29.08 -9.10 -2.52
CA GLU A 162 30.51 -8.89 -2.60
C GLU A 162 30.86 -7.41 -2.51
N ASP A 163 30.16 -6.55 -3.23
CA ASP A 163 30.31 -5.09 -3.15
C ASP A 163 30.05 -4.53 -1.75
N MET A 164 29.04 -5.07 -1.05
CA MET A 164 28.76 -4.70 0.33
C MET A 164 29.84 -5.17 1.34
N ARG A 165 30.53 -6.28 1.04
CA ARG A 165 31.60 -6.81 1.91
C ARG A 165 32.90 -6.03 1.79
N ASP A 166 33.21 -5.54 0.60
CA ASP A 166 34.43 -4.78 0.31
C ASP A 166 34.11 -3.51 -0.51
N PRO A 167 33.40 -2.54 0.10
CA PRO A 167 33.00 -1.32 -0.59
C PRO A 167 34.23 -0.47 -0.94
N ARG A 168 34.37 -0.09 -2.19
CA ARG A 168 35.48 0.76 -2.69
C ARG A 168 35.42 2.17 -2.14
N SER A 169 34.24 2.60 -1.67
CA SER A 169 34.04 3.90 -1.01
C SER A 169 32.85 3.86 -0.07
N PRO A 170 32.76 4.75 0.97
CA PRO A 170 31.61 4.88 1.82
C PRO A 170 30.31 5.24 1.08
N HIS A 171 30.40 5.80 -0.14
CA HIS A 171 29.23 6.16 -0.94
C HIS A 171 28.56 4.95 -1.61
N GLU A 172 29.28 3.86 -1.84
CA GLU A 172 28.73 2.62 -2.39
C GLU A 172 27.75 1.90 -1.42
N LEU A 173 27.84 2.19 -0.13
CA LEU A 173 26.93 1.63 0.89
C LEU A 173 25.57 2.34 0.94
N HIS A 174 25.38 3.44 0.22
CA HIS A 174 24.18 4.28 0.24
C HIS A 174 23.51 4.43 -1.15
N ALA A 175 23.99 3.69 -2.14
CA ALA A 175 23.40 3.63 -3.48
C ALA A 175 22.46 2.46 -3.60
#